data_c6095cc8446f949766b6b8309b14d463
#
_entry.id   c6095cc8446f949766b6b8309b14d463
#
_cell.length_a   1.000
_cell.length_b   1.000
_cell.length_c   1.000
_cell.angle_alpha   90.00
_cell.angle_beta   90.00
_cell.angle_gamma   90.00
#
_symmetry.space_group_name_H-M   'P 1'
#
loop_
_entity.id
_entity.type
_entity.pdbx_description
1 polymer ?
#
loop_
_entity_poly.entity_id
_entity_poly.type
_entity_poly.pdbx_seq_one_letter_code
_entity_poly.pdbx_strand_id
1 'polypeptide(L)'
;MLTFTTMNVVGFCSIENLHIPLNPSCTILIKAPNGKGKSTILSALVWAIYGKNLKGVSEVTTWEKVRPKDYQGVMVEVFFQKGEHIYKIIRCQKCNIVLEDGAKGKDRLILLKDNEVVNVKGKNKLQDAINAELGLSYTLFMNSIMFGQGIKRLIQESNSDKKKIFEEVFDLEFLNIAKGIAMQDKNNLLAQANEVEHQSALLKKELEANKEAY
;
A
#
# COMPACT_ATOMS: atom_id res chain seq x y z
N MET A 1 -17.40 -3.41 10.46
CA MET A 1 -17.41 -2.06 9.85
C MET A 1 -16.07 -1.42 10.15
N LEU A 2 -15.45 -0.71 9.19
CA LEU A 2 -14.22 0.06 9.38
C LEU A 2 -14.58 1.51 9.64
N THR A 3 -14.04 2.10 10.70
CA THR A 3 -14.33 3.50 11.09
C THR A 3 -13.05 4.19 11.53
N PHE A 4 -12.63 5.23 10.84
CA PHE A 4 -11.54 6.10 11.28
C PHE A 4 -12.06 7.02 12.39
N THR A 5 -11.36 7.08 13.52
CA THR A 5 -11.83 7.82 14.69
C THR A 5 -11.12 9.15 14.87
N THR A 6 -9.81 9.17 14.76
CA THR A 6 -9.00 10.36 15.06
C THR A 6 -7.70 10.33 14.25
N MET A 7 -7.17 11.52 13.96
CA MET A 7 -5.84 11.70 13.38
C MET A 7 -5.07 12.80 14.11
N ASN A 8 -3.81 12.51 14.46
CA ASN A 8 -2.83 13.47 14.96
C ASN A 8 -1.76 13.69 13.90
N VAL A 9 -1.43 14.92 13.61
CA VAL A 9 -0.43 15.31 12.60
C VAL A 9 0.57 16.26 13.22
N VAL A 10 1.84 15.94 13.12
CA VAL A 10 2.95 16.78 13.57
C VAL A 10 3.93 16.97 12.44
N GLY A 11 4.24 18.20 12.09
CA GLY A 11 5.30 18.57 11.15
C GLY A 11 5.05 18.18 9.69
N PHE A 12 3.82 17.87 9.27
CA PHE A 12 3.52 17.39 7.92
C PHE A 12 3.26 18.56 6.95
N CYS A 13 4.14 18.75 5.98
CA CYS A 13 4.04 19.85 5.00
C CYS A 13 3.83 21.22 5.69
N SER A 14 2.68 21.87 5.49
CA SER A 14 2.33 23.15 6.11
C SER A 14 1.69 23.02 7.50
N ILE A 15 1.45 21.81 7.98
CA ILE A 15 0.81 21.55 9.27
C ILE A 15 1.92 21.40 10.32
N GLU A 16 1.92 22.26 11.34
CA GLU A 16 2.84 22.15 12.49
C GLU A 16 2.32 21.11 13.49
N ASN A 17 1.08 21.31 13.94
CA ASN A 17 0.40 20.39 14.85
C ASN A 17 -1.10 20.47 14.58
N LEU A 18 -1.76 19.29 14.44
CA LEU A 18 -3.17 19.20 14.21
C LEU A 18 -3.73 17.94 14.85
N HIS A 19 -4.79 18.11 15.64
CA HIS A 19 -5.63 17.01 16.10
C HIS A 19 -7.00 17.15 15.45
N ILE A 20 -7.50 16.08 14.79
CA ILE A 20 -8.79 16.11 14.12
C ILE A 20 -9.58 14.82 14.37
N PRO A 21 -10.84 14.93 14.86
CA PRO A 21 -11.75 13.79 14.88
C PRO A 21 -12.18 13.44 13.45
N LEU A 22 -12.18 12.15 13.10
CA LEU A 22 -12.56 11.64 11.77
C LEU A 22 -13.91 10.90 11.79
N ASN A 23 -14.49 10.71 12.96
CA ASN A 23 -15.78 10.03 13.15
C ASN A 23 -16.79 10.94 13.88
N PRO A 24 -17.14 12.10 13.35
CA PRO A 24 -18.30 12.83 13.84
C PRO A 24 -19.59 12.14 13.35
N SER A 25 -20.65 12.28 14.11
CA SER A 25 -21.99 11.85 13.68
C SER A 25 -22.56 12.73 12.54
N CYS A 26 -21.76 13.63 11.98
CA CYS A 26 -22.16 14.60 10.95
C CYS A 26 -21.01 14.89 9.97
N THR A 27 -21.28 15.67 8.93
CA THR A 27 -20.29 16.13 7.96
C THR A 27 -19.33 17.14 8.59
N ILE A 28 -18.01 16.96 8.39
CA ILE A 28 -16.99 17.92 8.78
C ILE A 28 -16.73 18.90 7.61
N LEU A 29 -16.91 20.19 7.85
CA LEU A 29 -16.53 21.24 6.92
C LEU A 29 -15.18 21.85 7.32
N ILE A 30 -14.16 21.66 6.48
CA ILE A 30 -12.84 22.30 6.64
C ILE A 30 -12.81 23.59 5.80
N LYS A 31 -12.87 24.74 6.47
CA LYS A 31 -12.86 26.06 5.82
C LYS A 31 -11.54 26.77 6.11
N ALA A 32 -10.83 27.16 5.05
CA ALA A 32 -9.62 27.99 5.12
C ALA A 32 -9.36 28.66 3.77
N PRO A 33 -8.60 29.77 3.69
CA PRO A 33 -8.15 30.35 2.43
C PRO A 33 -7.37 29.38 1.56
N ASN A 34 -7.22 29.69 0.27
CA ASN A 34 -6.43 28.87 -0.65
C ASN A 34 -4.94 28.84 -0.21
N GLY A 35 -4.28 27.70 -0.40
CA GLY A 35 -2.89 27.51 0.02
C GLY A 35 -2.67 27.21 1.53
N LYS A 36 -3.69 27.26 2.37
CA LYS A 36 -3.59 27.04 3.83
C LYS A 36 -3.68 25.58 4.27
N GLY A 37 -3.41 24.63 3.38
CA GLY A 37 -3.25 23.22 3.77
C GLY A 37 -4.52 22.37 3.90
N LYS A 38 -5.69 22.81 3.37
CA LYS A 38 -6.92 21.98 3.39
C LYS A 38 -6.70 20.57 2.82
N SER A 39 -6.13 20.48 1.63
CA SER A 39 -5.82 19.19 0.99
C SER A 39 -4.64 18.48 1.65
N THR A 40 -3.82 19.19 2.40
CA THR A 40 -2.68 18.62 3.15
C THR A 40 -3.16 17.72 4.28
N ILE A 41 -4.31 18.02 4.89
CA ILE A 41 -4.94 17.18 5.92
C ILE A 41 -5.28 15.80 5.34
N LEU A 42 -5.93 15.76 4.18
CA LEU A 42 -6.24 14.50 3.49
C LEU A 42 -4.97 13.77 3.02
N SER A 43 -3.96 14.54 2.57
CA SER A 43 -2.64 13.98 2.23
C SER A 43 -1.95 13.33 3.41
N ALA A 44 -2.06 13.89 4.62
CA ALA A 44 -1.50 13.32 5.83
C ALA A 44 -2.16 11.99 6.19
N LEU A 45 -3.49 11.90 6.07
CA LEU A 45 -4.24 10.65 6.29
C LEU A 45 -3.77 9.54 5.35
N VAL A 46 -3.76 9.81 4.04
CA VAL A 46 -3.36 8.84 3.03
C VAL A 46 -1.90 8.43 3.21
N TRP A 47 -1.02 9.40 3.51
CA TRP A 47 0.39 9.12 3.74
C TRP A 47 0.62 8.28 4.99
N ALA A 48 -0.09 8.53 6.07
CA ALA A 48 0.01 7.72 7.29
C ALA A 48 -0.34 6.26 7.02
N ILE A 49 -1.39 6.02 6.25
CA ILE A 49 -1.87 4.67 5.94
C ILE A 49 -0.95 3.98 4.93
N TYR A 50 -0.64 4.62 3.78
CA TYR A 50 0.00 3.97 2.64
C TYR A 50 1.46 4.38 2.37
N GLY A 51 1.99 5.37 3.09
CA GLY A 51 3.33 5.91 2.84
C GLY A 51 3.45 6.75 1.57
N LYS A 52 2.34 7.07 0.91
CA LYS A 52 2.24 7.94 -0.26
C LYS A 52 1.14 8.97 -0.02
N ASN A 53 1.37 10.21 -0.42
CA ASN A 53 0.36 11.26 -0.31
C ASN A 53 -0.67 11.17 -1.46
N LEU A 54 -1.61 12.11 -1.54
CA LEU A 54 -2.64 12.18 -2.61
C LEU A 54 -2.07 12.24 -4.03
N LYS A 55 -0.79 12.64 -4.18
CA LYS A 55 -0.09 12.71 -5.48
C LYS A 55 0.83 11.51 -5.72
N GLY A 56 0.79 10.50 -4.86
CA GLY A 56 1.64 9.32 -4.96
C GLY A 56 3.08 9.53 -4.47
N VAL A 57 3.41 10.69 -3.87
CA VAL A 57 4.76 11.02 -3.40
C VAL A 57 4.93 10.54 -1.97
N SER A 58 6.05 9.85 -1.69
CA SER A 58 6.39 9.33 -0.36
C SER A 58 7.21 10.30 0.49
N GLU A 59 8.00 11.19 -0.16
CA GLU A 59 8.78 12.21 0.56
C GLU A 59 7.89 13.41 0.91
N VAL A 60 7.75 13.69 2.20
CA VAL A 60 6.85 14.74 2.72
C VAL A 60 7.58 15.79 3.56
N THR A 61 8.91 15.69 3.65
CA THR A 61 9.77 16.63 4.38
C THR A 61 10.36 17.75 3.50
N THR A 62 9.88 17.89 2.25
CA THR A 62 10.40 18.88 1.29
C THR A 62 10.34 20.33 1.79
N TRP A 63 9.53 20.59 2.80
CA TRP A 63 9.36 21.91 3.43
C TRP A 63 10.34 22.15 4.61
N GLU A 64 11.25 21.22 4.87
CA GLU A 64 12.22 21.30 5.98
C GLU A 64 13.01 22.62 5.97
N LYS A 65 13.39 23.13 4.78
CA LYS A 65 14.16 24.37 4.63
C LYS A 65 13.42 25.65 5.07
N VAL A 66 12.09 25.61 5.12
CA VAL A 66 11.24 26.74 5.53
C VAL A 66 10.63 26.54 6.92
N ARG A 67 11.06 25.49 7.63
CA ARG A 67 10.58 25.15 8.95
C ARG A 67 11.37 25.89 10.05
N PRO A 68 10.77 26.07 11.24
CA PRO A 68 11.46 26.55 12.41
C PRO A 68 12.70 25.70 12.77
N LYS A 69 13.64 26.27 13.49
CA LYS A 69 14.87 25.56 13.91
C LYS A 69 14.62 24.38 14.83
N ASP A 70 13.46 24.33 15.48
CA ASP A 70 12.99 23.26 16.37
C ASP A 70 12.16 22.18 15.65
N TYR A 71 12.15 22.20 14.32
CA TYR A 71 11.43 21.19 13.54
C TYR A 71 11.93 19.77 13.84
N GLN A 72 11.02 18.93 14.34
CA GLN A 72 11.32 17.58 14.83
C GLN A 72 11.06 16.48 13.77
N GLY A 73 10.78 16.85 12.53
CA GLY A 73 10.39 15.91 11.49
C GLY A 73 8.87 15.69 11.42
N VAL A 74 8.47 14.64 10.73
CA VAL A 74 7.06 14.33 10.47
C VAL A 74 6.62 13.13 11.31
N MET A 75 5.49 13.27 12.00
CA MET A 75 4.77 12.17 12.62
C MET A 75 3.27 12.31 12.34
N VAL A 76 2.66 11.24 11.86
CA VAL A 76 1.20 11.16 11.70
C VAL A 76 0.71 9.89 12.38
N GLU A 77 -0.29 10.06 13.24
CA GLU A 77 -0.98 8.96 13.90
C GLU A 77 -2.41 8.91 13.38
N VAL A 78 -2.88 7.72 13.04
CA VAL A 78 -4.26 7.49 12.61
C VAL A 78 -4.86 6.38 13.47
N PHE A 79 -6.00 6.66 14.06
CA PHE A 79 -6.75 5.71 14.85
C PHE A 79 -7.97 5.25 14.06
N PHE A 80 -8.22 3.94 14.06
CA PHE A 80 -9.40 3.37 13.44
C PHE A 80 -9.90 2.15 14.23
N GLN A 81 -11.16 1.85 14.05
CA GLN A 81 -11.83 0.69 14.63
C GLN A 81 -12.31 -0.25 13.53
N LYS A 82 -12.10 -1.55 13.70
CA LYS A 82 -12.63 -2.61 12.83
C LYS A 82 -13.23 -3.72 13.68
N GLY A 83 -14.56 -3.84 13.64
CA GLY A 83 -15.27 -4.72 14.58
C GLY A 83 -15.10 -4.25 16.01
N GLU A 84 -14.62 -5.12 16.88
CA GLU A 84 -14.35 -4.84 18.30
C GLU A 84 -12.91 -4.34 18.55
N HIS A 85 -12.03 -4.40 17.54
CA HIS A 85 -10.62 -4.05 17.69
C HIS A 85 -10.35 -2.58 17.37
N ILE A 86 -9.47 -1.98 18.17
CA ILE A 86 -8.95 -0.62 18.00
C ILE A 86 -7.53 -0.70 17.44
N TYR A 87 -7.28 0.06 16.41
CA TYR A 87 -5.98 0.11 15.74
C TYR A 87 -5.40 1.52 15.78
N LYS A 88 -4.07 1.61 15.89
CA LYS A 88 -3.31 2.85 15.78
C LYS A 88 -2.17 2.64 14.80
N ILE A 89 -2.12 3.44 13.74
CA ILE A 89 -0.99 3.51 12.81
C ILE A 89 -0.17 4.74 13.17
N ILE A 90 1.13 4.59 13.37
CA ILE A 90 2.08 5.69 13.54
C ILE A 90 3.07 5.62 12.39
N ARG A 91 3.14 6.68 11.58
CA ARG A 91 4.14 6.81 10.53
C ARG A 91 4.98 8.05 10.76
N CYS A 92 6.29 7.85 10.72
CA CYS A 92 7.30 8.89 10.92
C CYS A 92 8.19 9.02 9.68
N GLN A 93 8.68 10.25 9.43
CA GLN A 93 9.72 10.53 8.45
C GLN A 93 10.66 11.60 9.01
N LYS A 94 11.98 11.27 9.07
CA LYS A 94 13.02 12.10 9.66
C LYS A 94 12.63 12.67 11.05
N CYS A 95 11.93 11.87 11.85
CA CYS A 95 11.29 12.30 13.09
C CYS A 95 12.22 12.11 14.29
N ASN A 96 12.43 13.19 15.04
CA ASN A 96 13.21 13.19 16.28
C ASN A 96 12.35 13.11 17.55
N ILE A 97 11.02 13.12 17.40
CA ILE A 97 10.08 12.99 18.51
C ILE A 97 10.27 11.59 19.13
N VAL A 98 10.33 11.56 20.45
CA VAL A 98 10.38 10.31 21.23
C VAL A 98 8.98 9.74 21.32
N LEU A 99 8.82 8.48 20.91
CA LEU A 99 7.55 7.77 20.94
C LEU A 99 7.31 7.13 22.31
N GLU A 100 6.13 6.55 22.51
CA GLU A 100 5.73 5.91 23.78
C GLU A 100 6.68 4.80 24.24
N ASP A 101 7.37 4.14 23.30
CA ASP A 101 8.39 3.12 23.56
C ASP A 101 9.78 3.67 23.94
N GLY A 102 9.90 5.00 24.12
CA GLY A 102 11.14 5.68 24.47
C GLY A 102 12.13 5.86 23.32
N ALA A 103 11.84 5.36 22.13
CA ALA A 103 12.70 5.48 20.95
C ALA A 103 12.30 6.67 20.07
N LYS A 104 13.26 7.24 19.33
CA LYS A 104 12.98 8.28 18.34
C LYS A 104 12.19 7.70 17.15
N GLY A 105 11.24 8.47 16.63
CA GLY A 105 10.40 8.09 15.50
C GLY A 105 11.20 7.79 14.22
N LYS A 106 12.24 8.58 13.91
CA LYS A 106 13.05 8.44 12.67
C LYS A 106 12.13 8.23 11.46
N ASP A 107 12.33 7.12 10.73
CA ASP A 107 11.51 6.69 9.58
C ASP A 107 10.68 5.44 9.91
N ARG A 108 10.13 5.38 11.11
CA ARG A 108 9.39 4.21 11.62
C ARG A 108 7.97 4.17 11.08
N LEU A 109 7.50 2.96 10.91
CA LEU A 109 6.10 2.60 10.74
C LEU A 109 5.74 1.66 11.89
N ILE A 110 4.66 1.92 12.59
CA ILE A 110 4.18 1.12 13.72
C ILE A 110 2.68 0.89 13.54
N LEU A 111 2.27 -0.34 13.74
CA LEU A 111 0.85 -0.73 13.84
C LEU A 111 0.63 -1.27 15.25
N LEU A 112 -0.35 -0.70 15.95
CA LEU A 112 -0.84 -1.27 17.20
C LEU A 112 -2.25 -1.80 16.97
N LYS A 113 -2.56 -2.91 17.62
CA LYS A 113 -3.89 -3.50 17.71
C LYS A 113 -4.19 -3.68 19.19
N ASP A 114 -5.28 -3.08 19.69
CA ASP A 114 -5.69 -3.10 21.09
C ASP A 114 -4.55 -2.69 22.05
N ASN A 115 -3.78 -1.65 21.67
CA ASN A 115 -2.58 -1.13 22.33
C ASN A 115 -1.35 -2.06 22.30
N GLU A 116 -1.39 -3.20 21.65
CA GLU A 116 -0.24 -4.08 21.48
C GLU A 116 0.42 -3.86 20.11
N VAL A 117 1.76 -3.79 20.11
CA VAL A 117 2.51 -3.60 18.86
C VAL A 117 2.45 -4.87 18.02
N VAL A 118 1.98 -4.75 16.79
CA VAL A 118 1.98 -5.84 15.82
C VAL A 118 3.40 -6.08 15.31
N ASN A 119 4.03 -7.13 15.82
CA ASN A 119 5.42 -7.48 15.52
C ASN A 119 5.54 -8.20 14.18
N VAL A 120 5.86 -7.44 13.12
CA VAL A 120 6.17 -7.98 11.80
C VAL A 120 7.57 -7.52 11.39
N LYS A 121 8.47 -8.46 11.06
CA LYS A 121 9.82 -8.13 10.63
C LYS A 121 9.81 -7.53 9.22
N GLY A 122 10.16 -6.26 9.11
CA GLY A 122 10.33 -5.53 7.85
C GLY A 122 9.18 -4.57 7.53
N LYS A 123 9.55 -3.36 7.10
CA LYS A 123 8.61 -2.26 6.83
C LYS A 123 7.58 -2.59 5.73
N ASN A 124 7.99 -3.32 4.69
CA ASN A 124 7.10 -3.75 3.61
C ASN A 124 6.05 -4.74 4.13
N LYS A 125 6.47 -5.74 4.89
CA LYS A 125 5.54 -6.71 5.50
C LYS A 125 4.56 -6.06 6.48
N LEU A 126 5.00 -5.02 7.20
CA LEU A 126 4.12 -4.27 8.09
C LEU A 126 3.12 -3.42 7.28
N GLN A 127 3.53 -2.88 6.12
CA GLN A 127 2.60 -2.21 5.20
C GLN A 127 1.56 -3.18 4.65
N ASP A 128 1.96 -4.40 4.28
CA ASP A 128 1.04 -5.44 3.83
C ASP A 128 0.05 -5.84 4.94
N ALA A 129 0.53 -5.93 6.20
CA ALA A 129 -0.35 -6.17 7.35
C ALA A 129 -1.38 -5.03 7.55
N ILE A 130 -0.96 -3.76 7.40
CA ILE A 130 -1.88 -2.62 7.46
C ILE A 130 -2.93 -2.72 6.33
N ASN A 131 -2.50 -3.02 5.10
CA ASN A 131 -3.42 -3.16 3.97
C ASN A 131 -4.43 -4.30 4.18
N ALA A 132 -3.98 -5.44 4.72
CA ALA A 132 -4.83 -6.59 5.05
C ALA A 132 -5.85 -6.25 6.16
N GLU A 133 -5.40 -5.55 7.21
CA GLU A 133 -6.31 -5.11 8.29
C GLU A 133 -7.33 -4.08 7.80
N LEU A 134 -6.96 -3.17 6.91
CA LEU A 134 -7.90 -2.23 6.31
C LEU A 134 -8.82 -2.90 5.28
N GLY A 135 -8.33 -3.91 4.55
CA GLY A 135 -9.01 -4.53 3.42
C GLY A 135 -9.12 -3.61 2.21
N LEU A 136 -8.24 -2.60 2.11
CA LEU A 136 -8.25 -1.59 1.05
C LEU A 136 -6.82 -1.29 0.61
N SER A 137 -6.51 -1.47 -0.66
CA SER A 137 -5.25 -0.98 -1.24
C SER A 137 -5.25 0.54 -1.39
N TYR A 138 -4.06 1.12 -1.62
CA TYR A 138 -3.93 2.55 -1.94
C TYR A 138 -4.83 2.93 -3.13
N THR A 139 -4.82 2.14 -4.19
CA THR A 139 -5.58 2.43 -5.42
C THR A 139 -7.08 2.39 -5.16
N LEU A 140 -7.56 1.38 -4.43
CA LEU A 140 -8.96 1.25 -4.08
C LEU A 140 -9.42 2.39 -3.15
N PHE A 141 -8.62 2.72 -2.13
CA PHE A 141 -8.89 3.82 -1.21
C PHE A 141 -9.02 5.17 -1.94
N MET A 142 -8.08 5.44 -2.87
CA MET A 142 -8.07 6.67 -3.66
C MET A 142 -9.26 6.77 -4.64
N ASN A 143 -9.77 5.64 -5.13
CA ASN A 143 -10.88 5.62 -6.08
C ASN A 143 -12.27 5.53 -5.46
N SER A 144 -12.36 5.02 -4.21
CA SER A 144 -13.65 4.79 -3.54
C SER A 144 -13.94 5.76 -2.39
N ILE A 145 -12.91 6.25 -1.69
CA ILE A 145 -13.06 7.04 -0.46
C ILE A 145 -12.59 8.47 -0.67
N MET A 146 -11.48 8.68 -1.41
CA MET A 146 -10.91 10.01 -1.61
C MET A 146 -11.44 10.67 -2.89
N PHE A 147 -12.09 11.83 -2.74
CA PHE A 147 -12.57 12.65 -3.84
C PHE A 147 -11.90 14.03 -3.77
N GLY A 148 -11.03 14.35 -4.73
CA GLY A 148 -10.30 15.62 -4.74
C GLY A 148 -9.82 16.03 -6.12
N GLN A 149 -9.34 17.28 -6.23
CA GLN A 149 -8.74 17.78 -7.47
C GLN A 149 -7.43 17.04 -7.77
N GLY A 150 -7.27 16.63 -9.04
CA GLY A 150 -6.05 15.97 -9.52
C GLY A 150 -5.92 14.50 -9.11
N ILE A 151 -6.91 13.91 -8.44
CA ILE A 151 -6.99 12.47 -8.21
C ILE A 151 -7.60 11.85 -9.47
N LYS A 152 -6.84 10.95 -10.12
CA LYS A 152 -7.37 10.14 -11.22
C LYS A 152 -8.51 9.27 -10.70
N ARG A 153 -9.63 9.32 -11.39
CA ARG A 153 -10.79 8.49 -11.08
C ARG A 153 -10.74 7.18 -11.86
N LEU A 154 -11.42 6.16 -11.37
CA LEU A 154 -11.56 4.86 -12.03
C LEU A 154 -11.85 4.97 -13.54
N ILE A 155 -12.72 5.92 -13.93
CA ILE A 155 -13.09 6.14 -15.35
C ILE A 155 -11.88 6.59 -16.19
N GLN A 156 -10.92 7.30 -15.59
CA GLN A 156 -9.73 7.86 -16.26
C GLN A 156 -8.53 6.91 -16.23
N GLU A 157 -8.63 5.82 -15.48
CA GLU A 157 -7.55 4.82 -15.38
C GLU A 157 -7.45 3.99 -16.68
N SER A 158 -6.30 3.38 -16.90
CA SER A 158 -6.09 2.44 -18.00
C SER A 158 -6.98 1.20 -17.82
N ASN A 159 -7.29 0.49 -18.91
CA ASN A 159 -8.08 -0.75 -18.81
C ASN A 159 -7.40 -1.80 -17.92
N SER A 160 -6.06 -1.84 -17.90
CA SER A 160 -5.27 -2.70 -17.03
C SER A 160 -5.46 -2.37 -15.55
N ASP A 161 -5.47 -1.08 -15.20
CA ASP A 161 -5.63 -0.64 -13.81
C ASP A 161 -7.09 -0.78 -13.35
N LYS A 162 -8.07 -0.50 -14.23
CA LYS A 162 -9.47 -0.79 -13.97
C LYS A 162 -9.69 -2.27 -13.64
N LYS A 163 -9.07 -3.16 -14.44
CA LYS A 163 -9.16 -4.60 -14.20
C LYS A 163 -8.62 -4.98 -12.83
N LYS A 164 -7.45 -4.47 -12.43
CA LYS A 164 -6.86 -4.73 -11.11
C LYS A 164 -7.77 -4.27 -9.97
N ILE A 165 -8.38 -3.07 -10.11
CA ILE A 165 -9.30 -2.55 -9.11
C ILE A 165 -10.53 -3.47 -8.97
N PHE A 166 -11.10 -3.95 -10.09
CA PHE A 166 -12.21 -4.90 -10.04
C PHE A 166 -11.81 -6.26 -9.47
N GLU A 167 -10.64 -6.78 -9.82
CA GLU A 167 -10.10 -8.02 -9.25
C GLU A 167 -9.96 -7.91 -7.73
N GLU A 168 -9.51 -6.76 -7.22
CA GLU A 168 -9.41 -6.49 -5.79
C GLU A 168 -10.80 -6.36 -5.13
N VAL A 169 -11.72 -5.58 -5.72
CA VAL A 169 -13.08 -5.36 -5.16
C VAL A 169 -13.87 -6.66 -5.04
N PHE A 170 -13.72 -7.56 -6.03
CA PHE A 170 -14.42 -8.84 -6.08
C PHE A 170 -13.63 -10.00 -5.50
N ASP A 171 -12.48 -9.73 -4.87
CA ASP A 171 -11.58 -10.75 -4.29
C ASP A 171 -11.22 -11.87 -5.29
N LEU A 172 -10.90 -11.46 -6.52
CA LEU A 172 -10.58 -12.37 -7.63
C LEU A 172 -9.08 -12.69 -7.75
N GLU A 173 -8.27 -12.32 -6.76
CA GLU A 173 -6.81 -12.53 -6.78
C GLU A 173 -6.45 -14.02 -6.93
N PHE A 174 -7.29 -14.91 -6.38
CA PHE A 174 -7.12 -16.36 -6.53
C PHE A 174 -7.10 -16.82 -7.99
N LEU A 175 -7.81 -16.13 -8.90
CA LEU A 175 -7.80 -16.46 -10.34
C LEU A 175 -6.43 -16.16 -10.97
N ASN A 176 -5.74 -15.11 -10.53
CA ASN A 176 -4.39 -14.80 -11.00
C ASN A 176 -3.39 -15.84 -10.51
N ILE A 177 -3.53 -16.30 -9.26
CA ILE A 177 -2.72 -17.40 -8.70
C ILE A 177 -2.96 -18.68 -9.46
N ALA A 178 -4.22 -19.07 -9.69
CA ALA A 178 -4.58 -20.26 -10.45
C ALA A 178 -4.04 -20.21 -11.88
N LYS A 179 -4.16 -19.07 -12.56
CA LYS A 179 -3.57 -18.83 -13.88
C LYS A 179 -2.05 -18.98 -13.88
N GLY A 180 -1.38 -18.49 -12.86
CA GLY A 180 0.08 -18.62 -12.70
C GLY A 180 0.50 -20.08 -12.60
N ILE A 181 -0.18 -20.88 -11.77
CA ILE A 181 0.06 -22.33 -11.61
C ILE A 181 -0.16 -23.05 -12.95
N ALA A 182 -1.31 -22.82 -13.59
CA ALA A 182 -1.63 -23.46 -14.88
C ALA A 182 -0.60 -23.09 -15.98
N MET A 183 -0.07 -21.88 -15.97
CA MET A 183 0.95 -21.46 -16.92
C MET A 183 2.30 -22.12 -16.67
N GLN A 184 2.66 -22.32 -15.39
CA GLN A 184 3.86 -23.04 -14.99
C GLN A 184 3.76 -24.54 -15.38
N ASP A 185 2.64 -25.19 -15.12
CA ASP A 185 2.38 -26.57 -15.52
C ASP A 185 2.44 -26.74 -17.04
N LYS A 186 1.81 -25.83 -17.78
CA LYS A 186 1.91 -25.81 -19.26
C LYS A 186 3.37 -25.72 -19.72
N ASN A 187 4.17 -24.84 -19.16
CA ASN A 187 5.56 -24.67 -19.57
C ASN A 187 6.39 -25.91 -19.24
N ASN A 188 6.17 -26.53 -18.10
CA ASN A 188 6.83 -27.78 -17.71
C ASN A 188 6.47 -28.93 -18.67
N LEU A 189 5.19 -29.07 -19.04
CA LEU A 189 4.74 -30.08 -19.98
C LEU A 189 5.30 -29.85 -21.39
N LEU A 190 5.37 -28.59 -21.84
CA LEU A 190 6.00 -28.26 -23.13
C LEU A 190 7.48 -28.60 -23.14
N ALA A 191 8.21 -28.34 -22.07
CA ALA A 191 9.63 -28.71 -21.96
C ALA A 191 9.81 -30.25 -22.03
N GLN A 192 8.97 -31.03 -21.33
CA GLN A 192 8.97 -32.47 -21.39
C GLN A 192 8.63 -33.00 -22.77
N ALA A 193 7.63 -32.43 -23.44
CA ALA A 193 7.26 -32.82 -24.79
C ALA A 193 8.40 -32.58 -25.80
N ASN A 194 9.06 -31.42 -25.73
CA ASN A 194 10.21 -31.09 -26.58
C ASN A 194 11.39 -32.07 -26.34
N GLU A 195 11.63 -32.45 -25.10
CA GLU A 195 12.69 -33.42 -24.76
C GLU A 195 12.38 -34.81 -25.35
N VAL A 196 11.13 -35.26 -25.22
CA VAL A 196 10.69 -36.56 -25.82
C VAL A 196 10.78 -36.51 -27.33
N GLU A 197 10.37 -35.41 -27.98
CA GLU A 197 10.51 -35.26 -29.44
C GLU A 197 11.97 -35.32 -29.89
N HIS A 198 12.87 -34.64 -29.15
CA HIS A 198 14.31 -34.66 -29.43
C HIS A 198 14.90 -36.05 -29.29
N GLN A 199 14.56 -36.79 -28.21
CA GLN A 199 14.99 -38.15 -27.99
C GLN A 199 14.46 -39.12 -29.09
N SER A 200 13.19 -38.93 -29.46
CA SER A 200 12.58 -39.70 -30.55
C SER A 200 13.29 -39.49 -31.90
N ALA A 201 13.67 -38.21 -32.17
CA ALA A 201 14.40 -37.88 -33.41
C ALA A 201 15.83 -38.46 -33.43
N LEU A 202 16.51 -38.50 -32.31
CA LEU A 202 17.81 -39.14 -32.17
C LEU A 202 17.71 -40.65 -32.39
N LEU A 203 16.78 -41.32 -31.74
CA LEU A 203 16.57 -42.75 -31.88
C LEU A 203 16.20 -43.18 -33.32
N LYS A 204 15.42 -42.34 -34.01
CA LYS A 204 15.11 -42.60 -35.44
C LYS A 204 16.36 -42.50 -36.31
N LYS A 205 17.25 -41.53 -36.09
CA LYS A 205 18.53 -41.41 -36.81
C LYS A 205 19.44 -42.62 -36.57
N GLU A 206 19.55 -43.02 -35.33
CA GLU A 206 20.33 -44.22 -34.99
C GLU A 206 19.78 -45.49 -35.63
N LEU A 207 18.47 -45.63 -35.66
CA LEU A 207 17.80 -46.77 -36.29
C LEU A 207 18.06 -46.79 -37.81
N GLU A 208 18.00 -45.61 -38.47
CA GLU A 208 18.30 -45.49 -39.91
C GLU A 208 19.76 -45.85 -40.21
N ALA A 209 20.71 -45.29 -39.43
CA ALA A 209 22.14 -45.56 -39.57
C ALA A 209 22.46 -47.09 -39.40
N ASN A 210 21.79 -47.75 -38.44
CA ASN A 210 21.96 -49.16 -38.23
C ASN A 210 21.33 -50.04 -39.34
N LYS A 211 20.30 -49.58 -40.04
CA LYS A 211 19.72 -50.27 -41.19
C LYS A 211 20.59 -50.16 -42.46
N GLU A 212 21.34 -49.07 -42.62
CA GLU A 212 22.27 -48.90 -43.73
C GLU A 212 23.58 -49.67 -43.56
N ALA A 213 23.90 -50.09 -42.32
CA ALA A 213 25.12 -50.83 -41.99
C ALA A 213 24.98 -52.37 -42.10
N TYR A 214 23.77 -52.87 -42.39
CA TYR A 214 23.43 -54.27 -42.66
C TYR A 214 22.98 -54.45 -44.11
#